data_0fab33ddab19581f42e18ea35ec595de
#
_entry.id   0fab33ddab19581f42e18ea35ec595de
#
_cell.length_a   1.000
_cell.length_b   1.000
_cell.length_c   1.000
_cell.angle_alpha   90.00
_cell.angle_beta   90.00
_cell.angle_gamma   90.00
#
_symmetry.space_group_name_H-M   'P 1'
#
loop_
_entity.id
_entity.type
_entity.pdbx_description
1 polymer ?
#
loop_
_entity_poly.entity_id
_entity_poly.type
_entity_poly.pdbx_seq_one_letter_code
_entity_poly.pdbx_strand_id
1 'polypeptide(L)'
;MRPITVLFFIGLFISICSCRADFKTVASSGDLTFSRDTIFLDTVFTNIGSSTYRLKVYNKTKNDINIPTIQLGQGLASKYRMTVDGMQGNNGKLFSNVTLLAKDSLYIFIETTANSADANPKDFLYTDNIEFDSGANLQKVALVTLIQDAVFLYPKRFTNGTTETVPTEDGKTIEGFYLDENDPINGNELKFTNKKPYVIYGYAAVPEGKTAVFDAGARVYFHANSGLMISTTASIQVNGKKSVTDQLENQVIFEGDRLLSDYDKIPGQWGAIWLKAGSTNNKFNHTTIKNATIGLRIQSNDGTPTTIKNTQIYNSANYGIYAQTGLIEGENIVINSAGLAGLACTFGGSYQFTHCTFNNNWNSSSQVAVSVTNYNLEKTVNPIDLTNATFNNCIIYGSYFNELFLDKKAAAQFNYKFNNCLIKYDSATTDPNYLFKTDATHYSNIILNQSPKFFNSNANQLYIDNTSGAFAKGNSAYAIPLDLLSKIRTLPPDLGAYQNAVFPK
;
A
#
# COMPACT_ATOMS: atom_id res chain seq x y z
N MET A 1 25.22 60.94 34.57
CA MET A 1 25.02 59.82 33.60
C MET A 1 25.91 60.05 32.41
N ARG A 2 26.74 59.13 32.07
CA ARG A 2 27.84 59.28 31.11
C ARG A 2 27.33 59.50 29.68
N PRO A 3 27.88 60.39 28.87
CA PRO A 3 27.45 60.70 27.49
C PRO A 3 27.41 59.41 26.57
N ILE A 4 28.22 58.43 26.91
CA ILE A 4 28.27 57.14 26.21
C ILE A 4 26.93 56.35 26.30
N THR A 5 26.21 56.41 27.42
CA THR A 5 24.91 55.72 27.60
C THR A 5 23.83 56.37 26.77
N VAL A 6 23.87 57.71 26.61
CA VAL A 6 22.93 58.44 25.74
C VAL A 6 23.19 58.13 24.26
N LEU A 7 24.44 58.02 23.85
CA LEU A 7 24.83 57.62 22.48
C LEU A 7 24.41 56.18 22.16
N PHE A 8 24.52 55.28 23.13
CA PHE A 8 24.07 53.89 22.97
C PHE A 8 22.55 53.79 22.78
N PHE A 9 21.76 54.55 23.56
CA PHE A 9 20.30 54.58 23.39
C PHE A 9 19.87 55.26 22.10
N ILE A 10 20.58 56.29 21.62
CA ILE A 10 20.32 56.92 20.32
C ILE A 10 20.66 55.95 19.18
N GLY A 11 21.77 55.23 19.27
CA GLY A 11 22.14 54.18 18.32
C GLY A 11 21.14 53.02 18.26
N LEU A 12 20.63 52.61 19.41
CA LEU A 12 19.59 51.58 19.52
C LEU A 12 18.25 52.06 18.94
N PHE A 13 17.88 53.34 19.15
CA PHE A 13 16.64 53.92 18.59
C PHE A 13 16.71 54.07 17.06
N ILE A 14 17.88 54.35 16.50
CA ILE A 14 18.09 54.46 15.04
C ILE A 14 18.05 53.07 14.41
N SER A 15 18.51 52.02 15.10
CA SER A 15 18.43 50.62 14.58
C SER A 15 17.01 50.02 14.65
N ILE A 16 16.09 50.61 15.41
CA ILE A 16 14.69 50.19 15.49
C ILE A 16 13.81 50.91 14.43
N CYS A 17 14.26 52.01 13.86
CA CYS A 17 13.66 52.61 12.67
C CYS A 17 14.07 51.82 11.42
N SER A 18 13.74 50.52 11.40
CA SER A 18 13.75 49.76 10.17
C SER A 18 12.68 50.35 9.26
N CYS A 19 13.14 51.12 8.29
CA CYS A 19 12.30 51.67 7.24
C CYS A 19 11.56 50.51 6.59
N ARG A 20 10.25 50.41 6.79
CA ARG A 20 9.39 49.69 5.88
C ARG A 20 9.54 50.41 4.54
N ALA A 21 10.40 49.90 3.67
CA ALA A 21 10.44 50.33 2.30
C ALA A 21 9.08 49.98 1.70
N ASP A 22 8.25 50.96 1.39
CA ASP A 22 7.06 50.78 0.60
C ASP A 22 7.53 50.23 -0.76
N PHE A 23 7.21 48.95 -1.03
CA PHE A 23 7.57 48.32 -2.29
C PHE A 23 6.87 49.07 -3.41
N LYS A 24 7.63 49.73 -4.29
CA LYS A 24 7.10 50.34 -5.50
C LYS A 24 6.87 49.21 -6.53
N THR A 25 5.71 48.62 -6.50
CA THR A 25 5.33 47.60 -7.46
C THR A 25 4.81 48.24 -8.74
N VAL A 26 5.05 47.57 -9.87
CA VAL A 26 4.38 47.84 -11.15
C VAL A 26 3.32 46.78 -11.37
N ALA A 27 2.26 47.10 -12.13
CA ALA A 27 1.27 46.11 -12.50
C ALA A 27 1.92 44.99 -13.32
N SER A 28 1.47 43.75 -13.14
CA SER A 28 1.91 42.63 -13.94
C SER A 28 1.51 42.84 -15.41
N SER A 29 2.32 42.37 -16.36
CA SER A 29 2.17 42.63 -17.80
C SER A 29 1.92 41.31 -18.59
N GLY A 30 1.59 40.22 -17.93
CA GLY A 30 1.44 38.91 -18.57
C GLY A 30 2.77 38.16 -18.77
N ASP A 31 3.85 38.56 -18.05
CA ASP A 31 5.19 37.99 -18.17
C ASP A 31 5.52 36.99 -17.05
N LEU A 32 4.50 36.44 -16.36
CA LEU A 32 4.69 35.39 -15.36
C LEU A 32 5.16 34.11 -16.02
N THR A 33 6.05 33.39 -15.35
CA THR A 33 6.42 32.03 -15.76
C THR A 33 6.05 31.03 -14.69
N PHE A 34 5.65 29.86 -15.10
CA PHE A 34 5.12 28.83 -14.21
C PHE A 34 6.00 27.59 -14.22
N SER A 35 6.05 26.87 -13.09
CA SER A 35 6.75 25.58 -13.02
C SER A 35 6.10 24.52 -13.90
N ARG A 36 4.81 24.66 -14.18
CA ARG A 36 3.99 23.77 -15.05
C ARG A 36 2.88 24.61 -15.70
N ASP A 37 2.45 24.22 -16.87
CA ASP A 37 1.27 24.79 -17.57
C ASP A 37 -0.04 24.08 -17.20
N THR A 38 0.09 22.87 -16.67
CA THR A 38 -1.02 22.02 -16.24
C THR A 38 -0.68 21.35 -14.92
N ILE A 39 -1.60 21.38 -13.97
CA ILE A 39 -1.55 20.64 -12.71
C ILE A 39 -2.56 19.50 -12.79
N PHE A 40 -2.05 18.30 -12.78
CA PHE A 40 -2.85 17.09 -12.62
C PHE A 40 -2.94 16.78 -11.13
N LEU A 41 -4.14 16.92 -10.55
CA LEU A 41 -4.40 16.59 -9.14
C LEU A 41 -4.84 15.14 -9.02
N ASP A 42 -4.22 14.25 -9.68
CA ASP A 42 -4.45 12.82 -9.59
C ASP A 42 -5.93 12.35 -9.53
N THR A 43 -6.15 11.05 -9.35
CA THR A 43 -7.48 10.50 -9.16
C THR A 43 -7.93 10.73 -7.72
N VAL A 44 -9.12 11.29 -7.52
CA VAL A 44 -9.76 11.41 -6.22
C VAL A 44 -11.09 10.66 -6.21
N PHE A 45 -11.44 10.09 -5.07
CA PHE A 45 -12.77 9.54 -4.90
C PHE A 45 -13.80 10.65 -4.71
N THR A 46 -15.03 10.38 -5.18
CA THR A 46 -16.15 11.31 -5.04
C THR A 46 -16.31 11.81 -3.60
N ASN A 47 -16.42 13.13 -3.43
CA ASN A 47 -16.51 13.84 -2.14
C ASN A 47 -15.32 13.66 -1.18
N ILE A 48 -14.21 13.10 -1.63
CA ILE A 48 -12.97 13.02 -0.85
C ILE A 48 -12.02 14.14 -1.28
N GLY A 49 -11.35 14.75 -0.30
CA GLY A 49 -10.34 15.78 -0.56
C GLY A 49 -9.09 15.20 -1.21
N SER A 50 -8.55 15.88 -2.21
CA SER A 50 -7.25 15.54 -2.80
C SER A 50 -6.09 15.79 -1.82
N SER A 51 -4.93 15.24 -2.13
CA SER A 51 -3.68 15.76 -1.59
C SER A 51 -3.46 17.20 -2.04
N THR A 52 -2.56 17.91 -1.35
CA THR A 52 -2.19 19.29 -1.69
C THR A 52 -1.13 19.29 -2.79
N TYR A 53 -1.41 19.95 -3.89
CA TYR A 53 -0.50 20.15 -5.01
C TYR A 53 0.09 21.54 -4.99
N ARG A 54 1.26 21.72 -5.60
CA ARG A 54 1.94 23.00 -5.64
C ARG A 54 2.23 23.44 -7.05
N LEU A 55 1.99 24.73 -7.30
CA LEU A 55 2.44 25.48 -8.44
C LEU A 55 3.44 26.54 -7.97
N LYS A 56 4.56 26.69 -8.66
CA LYS A 56 5.49 27.76 -8.43
C LYS A 56 5.36 28.79 -9.54
N VAL A 57 5.18 30.05 -9.16
CA VAL A 57 5.00 31.20 -10.06
C VAL A 57 6.21 32.09 -9.93
N TYR A 58 6.83 32.46 -11.04
CA TYR A 58 8.08 33.23 -11.07
C TYR A 58 7.89 34.60 -11.69
N ASN A 59 8.45 35.60 -11.07
CA ASN A 59 8.74 36.91 -11.67
C ASN A 59 10.19 36.96 -12.14
N LYS A 60 10.41 36.80 -13.44
CA LYS A 60 11.76 36.88 -14.01
C LYS A 60 12.19 38.31 -14.36
N THR A 61 11.33 39.31 -14.17
CA THR A 61 11.62 40.73 -14.44
C THR A 61 12.55 41.35 -13.38
N LYS A 62 12.97 42.57 -13.60
CA LYS A 62 13.81 43.33 -12.65
C LYS A 62 12.95 44.20 -11.72
N ASN A 63 11.65 44.23 -11.87
CA ASN A 63 10.72 45.04 -11.11
C ASN A 63 9.92 44.19 -10.14
N ASP A 64 9.62 44.70 -8.97
CA ASP A 64 8.61 44.17 -8.09
C ASP A 64 7.26 44.36 -8.77
N ILE A 65 6.46 43.29 -8.89
CA ILE A 65 5.17 43.34 -9.56
C ILE A 65 4.02 43.14 -8.58
N ASN A 66 2.90 43.74 -8.88
CA ASN A 66 1.63 43.47 -8.27
C ASN A 66 0.77 42.70 -9.29
N ILE A 67 0.32 41.49 -8.95
CA ILE A 67 -0.62 40.71 -9.72
C ILE A 67 -2.01 41.13 -9.26
N PRO A 68 -2.79 41.83 -10.10
CA PRO A 68 -4.09 42.38 -9.71
C PRO A 68 -5.06 41.33 -9.20
N THR A 69 -5.13 40.20 -9.92
CA THR A 69 -6.00 39.09 -9.57
C THR A 69 -5.33 37.72 -9.80
N ILE A 70 -5.51 36.81 -8.87
CA ILE A 70 -5.31 35.37 -9.07
C ILE A 70 -6.62 34.71 -8.68
N GLN A 71 -7.24 33.99 -9.61
CA GLN A 71 -8.56 33.41 -9.38
C GLN A 71 -8.71 32.05 -10.04
N LEU A 72 -9.73 31.29 -9.61
CA LEU A 72 -10.20 30.09 -10.32
C LEU A 72 -11.15 30.51 -11.45
N GLY A 73 -11.03 29.90 -12.62
CA GLY A 73 -11.80 30.24 -13.81
C GLY A 73 -13.30 30.08 -13.61
N GLN A 74 -13.75 29.07 -12.85
CA GLN A 74 -15.17 28.89 -12.48
C GLN A 74 -15.57 29.74 -11.25
N GLY A 75 -14.69 30.57 -10.74
CA GLY A 75 -14.94 31.44 -9.59
C GLY A 75 -15.40 30.67 -8.35
N LEU A 76 -16.46 31.16 -7.70
CA LEU A 76 -17.00 30.54 -6.48
C LEU A 76 -17.58 29.12 -6.70
N ALA A 77 -17.98 28.78 -7.93
CA ALA A 77 -18.53 27.47 -8.27
C ALA A 77 -17.44 26.38 -8.37
N SER A 78 -16.18 26.77 -8.52
CA SER A 78 -15.06 25.83 -8.60
C SER A 78 -15.03 24.89 -7.41
N LYS A 79 -14.70 23.62 -7.63
CA LYS A 79 -14.45 22.63 -6.58
C LYS A 79 -12.98 22.62 -6.11
N TYR A 80 -12.09 23.29 -6.88
CA TYR A 80 -10.74 23.57 -6.41
C TYR A 80 -10.74 24.67 -5.37
N ARG A 81 -9.72 24.67 -4.51
CA ARG A 81 -9.39 25.73 -3.57
C ARG A 81 -7.88 25.95 -3.56
N MET A 82 -7.48 27.17 -3.31
CA MET A 82 -6.08 27.57 -3.34
C MET A 82 -5.68 28.28 -2.05
N THR A 83 -4.38 28.22 -1.74
CA THR A 83 -3.69 29.10 -0.82
C THR A 83 -2.52 29.72 -1.61
N VAL A 84 -2.44 31.03 -1.68
CA VAL A 84 -1.42 31.76 -2.45
C VAL A 84 -0.47 32.44 -1.49
N ASP A 85 0.78 32.01 -1.48
CA ASP A 85 1.84 32.57 -0.59
C ASP A 85 1.40 32.70 0.88
N GLY A 86 0.72 31.67 1.40
CA GLY A 86 0.18 31.65 2.75
C GLY A 86 -1.15 32.41 2.95
N MET A 87 -1.61 33.15 1.95
CA MET A 87 -2.90 33.86 2.00
C MET A 87 -4.06 32.91 1.67
N GLN A 88 -5.18 33.06 2.39
CA GLN A 88 -6.41 32.28 2.19
C GLN A 88 -7.32 32.87 1.10
N GLY A 89 -7.17 34.16 0.77
CA GLY A 89 -8.04 34.85 -0.17
C GLY A 89 -9.52 34.80 0.19
N ASN A 90 -10.39 35.04 -0.82
CA ASN A 90 -11.82 34.85 -0.64
C ASN A 90 -12.21 33.39 -0.91
N ASN A 91 -12.46 32.64 0.17
CA ASN A 91 -12.80 31.20 0.14
C ASN A 91 -11.82 30.32 -0.68
N GLY A 92 -10.55 30.73 -0.77
CA GLY A 92 -9.56 30.03 -1.59
C GLY A 92 -9.81 30.11 -3.10
N LYS A 93 -10.60 31.06 -3.59
CA LYS A 93 -10.99 31.18 -5.00
C LYS A 93 -10.49 32.44 -5.70
N LEU A 94 -10.35 33.54 -4.95
CA LEU A 94 -9.97 34.83 -5.47
C LEU A 94 -8.97 35.51 -4.52
N PHE A 95 -7.89 36.01 -5.09
CA PHE A 95 -6.84 36.76 -4.43
C PHE A 95 -6.61 38.05 -5.20
N SER A 96 -6.49 39.17 -4.51
CA SER A 96 -6.31 40.48 -5.12
C SER A 96 -5.01 41.11 -4.66
N ASN A 97 -4.35 41.83 -5.56
CA ASN A 97 -3.14 42.61 -5.27
C ASN A 97 -2.00 41.78 -4.65
N VAL A 98 -1.68 40.64 -5.29
CA VAL A 98 -0.60 39.76 -4.82
C VAL A 98 0.76 40.30 -5.29
N THR A 99 1.60 40.70 -4.34
CA THR A 99 2.95 41.19 -4.64
C THR A 99 3.91 40.04 -4.87
N LEU A 100 4.73 40.14 -5.94
CA LEU A 100 5.81 39.22 -6.24
C LEU A 100 7.09 40.00 -6.58
N LEU A 101 8.11 39.84 -5.76
CA LEU A 101 9.36 40.62 -5.85
C LEU A 101 10.12 40.30 -7.14
N ALA A 102 11.00 41.18 -7.53
CA ALA A 102 11.89 41.06 -8.68
C ALA A 102 12.79 39.81 -8.54
N LYS A 103 12.85 38.97 -9.59
CA LYS A 103 13.65 37.75 -9.62
C LYS A 103 13.26 36.69 -8.56
N ASP A 104 12.08 36.81 -7.99
CA ASP A 104 11.56 35.91 -6.95
C ASP A 104 10.41 35.04 -7.45
N SER A 105 9.87 34.23 -6.57
CA SER A 105 8.79 33.29 -6.86
C SER A 105 7.88 33.09 -5.65
N LEU A 106 6.60 32.83 -5.88
CA LEU A 106 5.64 32.42 -4.87
C LEU A 106 5.13 31.00 -5.12
N TYR A 107 4.56 30.39 -4.08
CA TYR A 107 3.88 29.11 -4.17
C TYR A 107 2.36 29.27 -4.10
N ILE A 108 1.68 28.53 -4.96
CA ILE A 108 0.24 28.29 -4.87
C ILE A 108 0.03 26.83 -4.49
N PHE A 109 -0.67 26.57 -3.41
CA PHE A 109 -1.09 25.26 -2.99
C PHE A 109 -2.54 25.05 -3.43
N ILE A 110 -2.80 23.92 -4.09
CA ILE A 110 -4.07 23.62 -4.72
C ILE A 110 -4.61 22.29 -4.18
N GLU A 111 -5.90 22.27 -3.86
CA GLU A 111 -6.64 21.09 -3.44
C GLU A 111 -8.01 21.08 -4.11
N THR A 112 -8.65 19.92 -4.15
CA THR A 112 -10.03 19.79 -4.63
C THR A 112 -10.85 18.86 -3.73
N THR A 113 -12.16 19.07 -3.72
CA THR A 113 -13.17 18.13 -3.22
C THR A 113 -14.34 18.24 -4.17
N ALA A 114 -14.48 17.25 -5.04
CA ALA A 114 -15.53 17.23 -6.06
C ALA A 114 -16.29 15.90 -6.01
N ASN A 115 -17.48 15.85 -6.56
CA ASN A 115 -18.22 14.60 -6.71
C ASN A 115 -18.30 14.20 -8.20
N SER A 116 -18.74 12.99 -8.47
CA SER A 116 -18.84 12.47 -9.84
C SER A 116 -19.81 13.25 -10.73
N ALA A 117 -20.80 13.94 -10.12
CA ALA A 117 -21.72 14.81 -10.87
C ALA A 117 -21.08 16.14 -11.29
N ASP A 118 -19.99 16.56 -10.67
CA ASP A 118 -19.23 17.75 -11.05
C ASP A 118 -18.31 17.48 -12.26
N ALA A 119 -17.99 16.22 -12.53
CA ALA A 119 -17.09 15.80 -13.60
C ALA A 119 -17.82 15.65 -14.95
N ASN A 120 -17.06 15.69 -16.03
CA ASN A 120 -17.56 15.37 -17.35
C ASN A 120 -18.00 13.89 -17.40
N PRO A 121 -19.25 13.58 -17.79
CA PRO A 121 -19.77 12.20 -17.71
C PRO A 121 -19.13 11.23 -18.73
N LYS A 122 -18.31 11.70 -19.67
CA LYS A 122 -17.64 10.85 -20.67
C LYS A 122 -16.28 10.34 -20.21
N ASP A 123 -15.53 11.18 -19.49
CA ASP A 123 -14.13 10.90 -19.09
C ASP A 123 -13.90 11.05 -17.58
N PHE A 124 -14.95 11.46 -16.83
CA PHE A 124 -14.90 11.69 -15.38
C PHE A 124 -13.85 12.72 -14.95
N LEU A 125 -13.43 13.58 -15.88
CA LEU A 125 -12.50 14.67 -15.58
C LEU A 125 -13.26 15.89 -15.06
N TYR A 126 -12.79 16.42 -13.95
CA TYR A 126 -13.15 17.74 -13.46
C TYR A 126 -12.00 18.69 -13.79
N THR A 127 -12.29 19.77 -14.52
CA THR A 127 -11.29 20.71 -15.01
C THR A 127 -11.63 22.14 -14.65
N ASP A 128 -10.61 22.96 -14.41
CA ASP A 128 -10.70 24.41 -14.23
C ASP A 128 -9.35 25.03 -14.62
N ASN A 129 -9.19 26.33 -14.41
CA ASN A 129 -7.93 27.04 -14.61
C ASN A 129 -7.64 27.93 -13.40
N ILE A 130 -6.36 28.11 -13.09
CA ILE A 130 -5.91 29.27 -12.32
C ILE A 130 -5.67 30.38 -13.32
N GLU A 131 -6.33 31.51 -13.15
CA GLU A 131 -6.23 32.69 -13.98
C GLU A 131 -5.44 33.78 -13.25
N PHE A 132 -4.44 34.33 -13.93
CA PHE A 132 -3.60 35.42 -13.45
C PHE A 132 -3.89 36.63 -14.32
N ASP A 133 -4.14 37.77 -13.70
CA ASP A 133 -4.52 39.01 -14.36
C ASP A 133 -5.87 38.92 -15.11
N SER A 134 -6.08 39.84 -16.06
CA SER A 134 -7.29 39.91 -16.87
C SER A 134 -6.99 40.59 -18.21
N GLY A 135 -7.97 40.52 -19.14
CA GLY A 135 -7.88 41.17 -20.44
C GLY A 135 -6.69 40.66 -21.27
N ALA A 136 -5.88 41.56 -21.81
CA ALA A 136 -4.76 41.23 -22.69
C ALA A 136 -3.58 40.56 -21.92
N ASN A 137 -3.52 40.70 -20.59
CA ASN A 137 -2.47 40.15 -19.75
C ASN A 137 -2.88 38.81 -19.09
N LEU A 138 -4.04 38.28 -19.43
CA LEU A 138 -4.54 37.04 -18.84
C LEU A 138 -3.63 35.86 -19.17
N GLN A 139 -3.12 35.21 -18.11
CA GLN A 139 -2.39 33.94 -18.21
C GLN A 139 -3.16 32.85 -17.46
N LYS A 140 -3.04 31.60 -17.92
CA LYS A 140 -3.78 30.48 -17.33
C LYS A 140 -2.86 29.31 -17.07
N VAL A 141 -3.14 28.59 -15.96
CA VAL A 141 -2.60 27.26 -15.67
C VAL A 141 -3.78 26.31 -15.53
N ALA A 142 -3.80 25.25 -16.33
CA ALA A 142 -4.89 24.29 -16.33
C ALA A 142 -4.86 23.41 -15.06
N LEU A 143 -6.05 23.11 -14.53
CA LEU A 143 -6.26 22.16 -13.42
C LEU A 143 -7.08 20.99 -13.95
N VAL A 144 -6.61 19.77 -13.69
CA VAL A 144 -7.26 18.53 -14.15
C VAL A 144 -7.27 17.52 -13.00
N THR A 145 -8.43 16.93 -12.74
CA THR A 145 -8.62 15.90 -11.73
C THR A 145 -9.55 14.83 -12.25
N LEU A 146 -9.18 13.57 -12.14
CA LEU A 146 -10.07 12.43 -12.40
C LEU A 146 -10.91 12.15 -11.17
N ILE A 147 -12.24 12.14 -11.29
CA ILE A 147 -13.15 11.83 -10.18
C ILE A 147 -13.62 10.38 -10.33
N GLN A 148 -13.34 9.57 -9.34
CA GLN A 148 -13.75 8.17 -9.31
C GLN A 148 -14.95 7.98 -8.37
N ASP A 149 -16.07 7.49 -8.91
CA ASP A 149 -17.21 7.10 -8.10
C ASP A 149 -16.89 5.80 -7.32
N ALA A 150 -17.36 5.67 -6.08
CA ALA A 150 -17.07 4.56 -5.21
C ALA A 150 -18.22 4.23 -4.26
N VAL A 151 -18.24 3.02 -3.73
CA VAL A 151 -19.06 2.61 -2.59
C VAL A 151 -18.26 2.87 -1.32
N PHE A 152 -18.77 3.73 -0.44
CA PHE A 152 -18.12 4.04 0.82
C PHE A 152 -18.72 3.22 1.95
N LEU A 153 -17.88 2.50 2.67
CA LEU A 153 -18.21 1.69 3.83
C LEU A 153 -17.50 2.26 5.06
N TYR A 154 -18.24 2.66 6.07
CA TYR A 154 -17.68 3.36 7.22
C TYR A 154 -18.49 3.12 8.50
N PRO A 155 -17.83 3.16 9.67
CA PRO A 155 -18.52 3.02 10.96
C PRO A 155 -19.44 4.22 11.24
N LYS A 156 -20.55 3.97 11.92
CA LYS A 156 -21.49 5.01 12.31
C LYS A 156 -20.86 5.95 13.33
N ARG A 157 -21.13 7.25 13.19
CA ARG A 157 -20.84 8.24 14.21
C ARG A 157 -22.11 8.50 15.04
N PHE A 158 -21.98 8.37 16.34
CA PHE A 158 -23.09 8.62 17.27
C PHE A 158 -23.14 10.08 17.70
N THR A 159 -24.31 10.53 18.15
CA THR A 159 -24.54 11.92 18.58
C THR A 159 -23.70 12.35 19.79
N ASN A 160 -23.23 11.39 20.59
CA ASN A 160 -22.32 11.62 21.71
C ASN A 160 -20.85 11.80 21.29
N GLY A 161 -20.55 11.80 19.99
CA GLY A 161 -19.21 11.97 19.44
C GLY A 161 -18.37 10.70 19.36
N THR A 162 -18.88 9.53 19.80
CA THR A 162 -18.19 8.25 19.65
C THR A 162 -18.40 7.66 18.26
N THR A 163 -17.49 6.79 17.84
CA THR A 163 -17.57 6.03 16.60
C THR A 163 -17.88 4.55 16.89
N GLU A 164 -18.57 3.88 16.00
CA GLU A 164 -18.83 2.44 16.07
C GLU A 164 -17.54 1.66 16.12
N THR A 165 -17.52 0.57 16.90
CA THR A 165 -16.34 -0.27 17.11
C THR A 165 -16.68 -1.74 17.02
N VAL A 166 -15.68 -2.55 16.65
CA VAL A 166 -15.77 -4.02 16.67
C VAL A 166 -14.77 -4.61 17.67
N PRO A 167 -15.11 -5.74 18.32
CA PRO A 167 -14.25 -6.34 19.33
C PRO A 167 -13.02 -7.02 18.72
N THR A 168 -11.87 -6.83 19.36
CA THR A 168 -10.64 -7.58 19.13
C THR A 168 -10.52 -8.78 20.07
N GLU A 169 -9.51 -9.62 19.91
CA GLU A 169 -9.38 -10.86 20.70
C GLU A 169 -8.88 -10.63 22.13
N ASP A 170 -8.23 -9.51 22.39
CA ASP A 170 -7.71 -9.15 23.70
C ASP A 170 -8.74 -8.43 24.58
N GLY A 171 -10.01 -8.47 24.20
CA GLY A 171 -11.12 -7.81 24.90
C GLY A 171 -11.19 -6.29 24.69
N LYS A 172 -10.35 -5.74 23.80
CA LYS A 172 -10.41 -4.35 23.38
C LYS A 172 -11.35 -4.20 22.18
N THR A 173 -11.53 -2.97 21.75
CA THR A 173 -12.27 -2.63 20.55
C THR A 173 -11.41 -1.81 19.61
N ILE A 174 -11.72 -1.89 18.33
CA ILE A 174 -11.13 -1.08 17.26
C ILE A 174 -12.24 -0.40 16.49
N GLU A 175 -11.98 0.80 15.95
CA GLU A 175 -12.93 1.49 15.08
C GLU A 175 -13.31 0.59 13.91
N GLY A 176 -14.62 0.34 13.73
CA GLY A 176 -15.11 -0.59 12.72
C GLY A 176 -16.60 -0.85 12.88
N PHE A 177 -17.15 -1.61 11.97
CA PHE A 177 -18.58 -1.92 11.86
C PHE A 177 -18.78 -3.31 11.26
N TYR A 178 -19.97 -3.85 11.41
CA TYR A 178 -20.34 -5.10 10.74
C TYR A 178 -20.97 -4.82 9.39
N LEU A 179 -20.52 -5.56 8.35
CA LEU A 179 -21.13 -5.53 7.02
C LEU A 179 -22.57 -6.07 7.08
N ASP A 180 -23.49 -5.41 6.41
CA ASP A 180 -24.91 -5.78 6.38
C ASP A 180 -25.31 -6.30 4.99
N GLU A 181 -26.05 -7.42 4.95
CA GLU A 181 -26.62 -7.96 3.70
C GLU A 181 -27.79 -7.12 3.15
N ASN A 182 -28.39 -6.26 3.99
CA ASN A 182 -29.58 -5.50 3.69
C ASN A 182 -29.40 -4.01 3.99
N ASP A 183 -28.19 -3.49 3.83
CA ASP A 183 -27.95 -2.06 4.04
C ASP A 183 -28.86 -1.23 3.11
N PRO A 184 -29.58 -0.22 3.63
CA PRO A 184 -30.56 0.55 2.86
C PRO A 184 -29.92 1.42 1.76
N ILE A 185 -28.62 1.70 1.84
CA ILE A 185 -27.89 2.56 0.89
C ILE A 185 -27.07 1.70 -0.09
N ASN A 186 -26.31 0.74 0.44
CA ASN A 186 -25.35 -0.05 -0.33
C ASN A 186 -25.89 -1.41 -0.78
N GLY A 187 -27.06 -1.84 -0.24
CA GLY A 187 -27.60 -3.17 -0.47
C GLY A 187 -26.81 -4.26 0.25
N ASN A 188 -26.36 -5.27 -0.47
CA ASN A 188 -25.57 -6.37 0.12
C ASN A 188 -24.10 -5.98 0.21
N GLU A 189 -23.64 -5.56 1.39
CA GLU A 189 -22.26 -5.19 1.66
C GLU A 189 -21.29 -6.38 1.77
N LEU A 190 -21.80 -7.61 1.85
CA LEU A 190 -20.97 -8.82 1.82
C LEU A 190 -20.57 -9.22 0.39
N LYS A 191 -21.07 -8.54 -0.64
CA LYS A 191 -20.77 -8.81 -2.03
C LYS A 191 -20.04 -7.67 -2.73
N PHE A 192 -18.74 -7.84 -2.94
CA PHE A 192 -17.87 -6.89 -3.62
C PHE A 192 -17.75 -7.22 -5.10
N THR A 193 -18.21 -6.33 -5.97
CA THR A 193 -18.22 -6.52 -7.43
C THR A 193 -17.19 -5.62 -8.11
N ASN A 194 -17.00 -5.80 -9.42
CA ASN A 194 -16.13 -4.94 -10.24
C ASN A 194 -16.84 -3.72 -10.85
N LYS A 195 -18.09 -3.44 -10.45
CA LYS A 195 -18.86 -2.33 -11.03
C LYS A 195 -18.37 -0.97 -10.55
N LYS A 196 -18.07 -0.86 -9.27
CA LYS A 196 -17.49 0.31 -8.61
C LYS A 196 -16.44 -0.14 -7.62
N PRO A 197 -15.39 0.64 -7.36
CA PRO A 197 -14.49 0.40 -6.26
C PRO A 197 -15.20 0.61 -4.92
N TYR A 198 -14.63 0.00 -3.88
CA TYR A 198 -15.08 0.15 -2.49
C TYR A 198 -14.01 0.89 -1.71
N VAL A 199 -14.40 1.86 -0.88
CA VAL A 199 -13.51 2.58 0.03
C VAL A 199 -13.96 2.33 1.45
N ILE A 200 -13.09 1.74 2.27
CA ILE A 200 -13.40 1.28 3.62
C ILE A 200 -12.68 2.16 4.64
N TYR A 201 -13.43 2.71 5.58
CA TYR A 201 -12.97 3.42 6.76
C TYR A 201 -13.19 2.55 8.00
N GLY A 202 -12.19 2.47 8.89
CA GLY A 202 -12.22 1.55 10.02
C GLY A 202 -12.17 0.08 9.58
N TYR A 203 -12.43 -0.84 10.49
CA TYR A 203 -12.46 -2.28 10.16
C TYR A 203 -13.87 -2.72 9.78
N ALA A 204 -14.05 -3.12 8.51
CA ALA A 204 -15.27 -3.76 8.05
C ALA A 204 -15.26 -5.24 8.46
N ALA A 205 -16.11 -5.61 9.40
CA ALA A 205 -16.17 -6.96 9.95
C ALA A 205 -17.24 -7.79 9.25
N VAL A 206 -16.87 -8.99 8.79
CA VAL A 206 -17.81 -9.99 8.31
C VAL A 206 -18.47 -10.64 9.53
N PRO A 207 -19.80 -10.57 9.68
CA PRO A 207 -20.50 -11.16 10.83
C PRO A 207 -20.31 -12.68 10.91
N GLU A 208 -20.45 -13.23 12.10
CA GLU A 208 -20.41 -14.68 12.33
C GLU A 208 -21.39 -15.45 11.42
N GLY A 209 -20.95 -16.57 10.88
CA GLY A 209 -21.72 -17.40 9.96
C GLY A 209 -21.95 -16.82 8.56
N LYS A 210 -21.42 -15.62 8.28
CA LYS A 210 -21.55 -14.96 6.97
C LYS A 210 -20.29 -15.12 6.13
N THR A 211 -20.45 -14.88 4.84
CA THR A 211 -19.35 -14.97 3.86
C THR A 211 -19.24 -13.66 3.07
N ALA A 212 -18.09 -13.00 3.14
CA ALA A 212 -17.78 -11.93 2.20
C ALA A 212 -17.25 -12.50 0.88
N VAL A 213 -17.85 -12.11 -0.23
CA VAL A 213 -17.51 -12.59 -1.58
C VAL A 213 -16.98 -11.45 -2.43
N PHE A 214 -15.80 -11.64 -2.99
CA PHE A 214 -15.15 -10.68 -3.89
C PHE A 214 -15.12 -11.26 -5.31
N ASP A 215 -15.88 -10.67 -6.22
CA ASP A 215 -15.92 -11.05 -7.62
C ASP A 215 -14.62 -10.64 -8.35
N ALA A 216 -14.31 -11.33 -9.45
CA ALA A 216 -13.16 -10.99 -10.27
C ALA A 216 -13.19 -9.50 -10.71
N GLY A 217 -12.06 -8.82 -10.54
CA GLY A 217 -11.91 -7.41 -10.87
C GLY A 217 -12.36 -6.42 -9.77
N ALA A 218 -12.82 -6.91 -8.60
CA ALA A 218 -13.14 -6.02 -7.49
C ALA A 218 -11.92 -5.21 -7.02
N ARG A 219 -12.13 -3.93 -6.70
CA ARG A 219 -11.13 -2.99 -6.21
C ARG A 219 -11.54 -2.51 -4.83
N VAL A 220 -10.69 -2.73 -3.83
CA VAL A 220 -10.98 -2.38 -2.44
C VAL A 220 -9.86 -1.52 -1.90
N TYR A 221 -10.21 -0.32 -1.52
CA TYR A 221 -9.31 0.70 -0.99
C TYR A 221 -9.57 0.89 0.50
N PHE A 222 -8.51 1.03 1.24
CA PHE A 222 -8.59 1.22 2.69
C PHE A 222 -8.02 2.57 3.09
N HIS A 223 -8.76 3.28 3.90
CA HIS A 223 -8.25 4.47 4.58
C HIS A 223 -7.23 4.09 5.66
N ALA A 224 -6.48 5.07 6.16
CA ALA A 224 -5.52 4.84 7.25
C ALA A 224 -6.20 4.16 8.45
N ASN A 225 -5.52 3.19 9.08
CA ASN A 225 -6.00 2.39 10.21
C ASN A 225 -7.26 1.54 9.92
N SER A 226 -7.58 1.30 8.67
CA SER A 226 -8.73 0.51 8.22
C SER A 226 -8.32 -0.90 7.81
N GLY A 227 -9.30 -1.79 7.64
CA GLY A 227 -9.03 -3.17 7.21
C GLY A 227 -10.30 -4.00 7.03
N LEU A 228 -10.11 -5.29 6.79
CA LEU A 228 -11.16 -6.30 6.83
C LEU A 228 -10.95 -7.20 8.04
N MET A 229 -12.04 -7.60 8.70
CA MET A 229 -12.01 -8.56 9.80
C MET A 229 -12.99 -9.69 9.50
N ILE A 230 -12.52 -10.92 9.48
CA ILE A 230 -13.32 -12.11 9.28
C ILE A 230 -13.56 -12.73 10.64
N SER A 231 -14.78 -12.62 11.15
CA SER A 231 -15.14 -13.07 12.50
C SER A 231 -15.06 -14.59 12.64
N THR A 232 -15.16 -15.09 13.86
CA THR A 232 -15.34 -16.52 14.15
C THR A 232 -16.51 -17.08 13.36
N THR A 233 -16.39 -18.26 12.78
CA THR A 233 -17.34 -18.94 11.88
C THR A 233 -17.66 -18.19 10.57
N ALA A 234 -17.13 -16.99 10.38
CA ALA A 234 -17.27 -16.28 9.11
C ALA A 234 -16.23 -16.72 8.09
N SER A 235 -16.46 -16.36 6.82
CA SER A 235 -15.60 -16.71 5.70
C SER A 235 -15.29 -15.53 4.79
N ILE A 236 -14.18 -15.64 4.07
CA ILE A 236 -13.86 -14.77 2.93
C ILE A 236 -13.60 -15.59 1.68
N GLN A 237 -14.20 -15.22 0.56
CA GLN A 237 -14.04 -15.85 -0.74
C GLN A 237 -13.59 -14.81 -1.77
N VAL A 238 -12.30 -14.79 -2.08
CA VAL A 238 -11.73 -13.88 -3.09
C VAL A 238 -11.58 -14.63 -4.40
N ASN A 239 -12.46 -14.34 -5.36
CA ASN A 239 -12.64 -15.06 -6.61
C ASN A 239 -12.03 -14.33 -7.81
N GLY A 240 -10.82 -13.81 -7.67
CA GLY A 240 -10.07 -13.24 -8.78
C GLY A 240 -9.80 -14.24 -9.89
N LYS A 241 -9.51 -13.72 -11.08
CA LYS A 241 -9.18 -14.51 -12.27
C LYS A 241 -7.90 -13.97 -12.91
N LYS A 242 -7.30 -14.76 -13.79
CA LYS A 242 -6.18 -14.32 -14.62
C LYS A 242 -6.56 -13.05 -15.38
N SER A 243 -5.69 -12.06 -15.35
CA SER A 243 -5.78 -10.85 -16.17
C SER A 243 -5.03 -11.04 -17.49
N VAL A 244 -5.42 -10.28 -18.49
CA VAL A 244 -4.83 -10.29 -19.84
C VAL A 244 -3.86 -9.13 -20.01
N THR A 245 -4.08 -8.04 -19.26
CA THR A 245 -3.26 -6.83 -19.30
C THR A 245 -2.52 -6.58 -17.98
N ASP A 246 -1.53 -5.70 -18.01
CA ASP A 246 -0.79 -5.26 -16.83
C ASP A 246 -1.67 -4.42 -15.87
N GLN A 247 -2.89 -4.05 -16.26
CA GLN A 247 -3.87 -3.37 -15.42
C GLN A 247 -4.53 -4.31 -14.41
N LEU A 248 -4.24 -5.61 -14.46
CA LEU A 248 -4.76 -6.64 -13.56
C LEU A 248 -6.30 -6.61 -13.44
N GLU A 249 -6.99 -6.41 -14.56
CA GLU A 249 -8.43 -6.11 -14.66
C GLU A 249 -9.33 -7.17 -14.06
N ASN A 250 -8.87 -8.42 -13.98
CA ASN A 250 -9.62 -9.55 -13.42
C ASN A 250 -9.14 -9.99 -12.03
N GLN A 251 -8.02 -9.44 -11.54
CA GLN A 251 -7.57 -9.71 -10.18
C GLN A 251 -8.40 -8.90 -9.17
N VAL A 252 -8.53 -9.41 -7.96
CA VAL A 252 -9.04 -8.62 -6.84
C VAL A 252 -7.85 -7.89 -6.21
N ILE A 253 -7.96 -6.56 -6.06
CA ILE A 253 -6.88 -5.74 -5.51
C ILE A 253 -7.33 -5.10 -4.20
N PHE A 254 -6.50 -5.26 -3.16
CA PHE A 254 -6.62 -4.61 -1.86
C PHE A 254 -5.43 -3.67 -1.66
N GLU A 255 -5.69 -2.38 -1.47
CA GLU A 255 -4.65 -1.36 -1.34
C GLU A 255 -5.10 -0.14 -0.54
N GLY A 256 -4.19 0.81 -0.25
CA GLY A 256 -4.54 2.08 0.39
C GLY A 256 -5.32 3.01 -0.56
N ASP A 257 -6.09 3.92 0.03
CA ASP A 257 -6.92 4.88 -0.71
C ASP A 257 -6.15 6.10 -1.27
N ARG A 258 -4.84 6.14 -1.07
CA ARG A 258 -3.95 7.16 -1.65
C ARG A 258 -3.50 6.75 -3.03
N LEU A 259 -4.19 7.27 -4.07
CA LEU A 259 -3.99 6.86 -5.46
C LEU A 259 -2.84 7.56 -6.19
N LEU A 260 -2.11 8.45 -5.53
CA LEU A 260 -0.92 9.12 -6.06
C LEU A 260 0.20 8.10 -6.33
N SER A 261 0.87 8.21 -7.47
CA SER A 261 2.00 7.34 -7.84
C SER A 261 3.12 7.29 -6.81
N ASP A 262 3.33 8.38 -6.06
CA ASP A 262 4.31 8.45 -4.98
C ASP A 262 3.97 7.51 -3.80
N TYR A 263 2.71 7.10 -3.67
CA TYR A 263 2.24 6.19 -2.62
C TYR A 263 2.20 4.72 -3.04
N ASP A 264 2.39 4.40 -4.31
CA ASP A 264 2.31 3.03 -4.84
C ASP A 264 3.19 2.01 -4.10
N LYS A 265 4.30 2.48 -3.51
CA LYS A 265 5.27 1.62 -2.81
C LYS A 265 5.42 1.94 -1.33
N ILE A 266 4.60 2.83 -0.79
CA ILE A 266 4.67 3.19 0.63
C ILE A 266 3.95 2.12 1.45
N PRO A 267 4.64 1.40 2.34
CA PRO A 267 4.01 0.40 3.20
C PRO A 267 3.24 1.04 4.36
N GLY A 268 2.31 0.29 4.96
CA GLY A 268 1.62 0.72 6.17
C GLY A 268 0.54 1.78 5.98
N GLN A 269 -0.01 1.91 4.77
CA GLN A 269 -1.09 2.86 4.50
C GLN A 269 -2.41 2.46 5.18
N TRP A 270 -2.60 1.17 5.44
CA TRP A 270 -3.77 0.60 6.08
C TRP A 270 -3.39 -0.60 6.96
N GLY A 271 -4.35 -1.14 7.70
CA GLY A 271 -4.13 -2.18 8.70
C GLY A 271 -3.87 -3.56 8.10
N ALA A 272 -4.91 -4.41 8.05
CA ALA A 272 -4.79 -5.80 7.64
C ALA A 272 -6.10 -6.39 7.08
N ILE A 273 -5.99 -7.49 6.32
CA ILE A 273 -7.05 -8.48 6.22
C ILE A 273 -6.84 -9.47 7.36
N TRP A 274 -7.73 -9.44 8.34
CA TRP A 274 -7.58 -10.18 9.59
C TRP A 274 -8.58 -11.33 9.67
N LEU A 275 -8.08 -12.55 9.53
CA LEU A 275 -8.80 -13.79 9.76
C LEU A 275 -8.70 -14.13 11.24
N LYS A 276 -9.78 -13.88 12.00
CA LYS A 276 -9.83 -14.15 13.43
C LYS A 276 -9.83 -15.65 13.73
N ALA A 277 -9.51 -15.99 14.95
CA ALA A 277 -9.59 -17.37 15.43
C ALA A 277 -10.97 -17.98 15.17
N GLY A 278 -11.01 -19.19 14.63
CA GLY A 278 -12.24 -19.88 14.28
C GLY A 278 -12.94 -19.39 13.00
N SER A 279 -12.35 -18.48 12.24
CA SER A 279 -12.82 -18.18 10.88
C SER A 279 -12.62 -19.40 9.98
N THR A 280 -13.52 -19.62 9.02
CA THR A 280 -13.62 -20.89 8.31
C THR A 280 -13.60 -20.73 6.79
N ASN A 281 -13.13 -21.77 6.08
CA ASN A 281 -13.22 -21.89 4.63
C ASN A 281 -12.75 -20.61 3.86
N ASN A 282 -11.66 -20.01 4.33
CA ASN A 282 -11.11 -18.77 3.76
C ASN A 282 -10.34 -19.09 2.46
N LYS A 283 -10.64 -18.37 1.37
CA LYS A 283 -10.02 -18.60 0.06
C LYS A 283 -9.61 -17.30 -0.61
N PHE A 284 -8.38 -17.30 -1.13
CA PHE A 284 -7.82 -16.22 -1.95
C PHE A 284 -7.33 -16.80 -3.27
N ASN A 285 -7.78 -16.25 -4.38
CA ASN A 285 -7.32 -16.64 -5.70
C ASN A 285 -7.17 -15.43 -6.62
N HIS A 286 -6.07 -15.35 -7.36
CA HIS A 286 -5.72 -14.20 -8.21
C HIS A 286 -5.97 -12.87 -7.51
N THR A 287 -5.26 -12.68 -6.39
CA THR A 287 -5.40 -11.54 -5.49
C THR A 287 -4.09 -10.77 -5.43
N THR A 288 -4.18 -9.45 -5.40
CA THR A 288 -3.05 -8.58 -5.07
C THR A 288 -3.36 -7.79 -3.81
N ILE A 289 -2.47 -7.86 -2.80
CA ILE A 289 -2.56 -7.13 -1.54
C ILE A 289 -1.30 -6.26 -1.45
N LYS A 290 -1.47 -4.96 -1.33
CA LYS A 290 -0.30 -4.07 -1.27
C LYS A 290 -0.45 -2.94 -0.27
N ASN A 291 0.68 -2.50 0.25
CA ASN A 291 0.84 -1.32 1.09
C ASN A 291 0.14 -1.42 2.47
N ALA A 292 -0.15 -2.62 2.95
CA ALA A 292 -0.72 -2.87 4.28
C ALA A 292 0.32 -2.74 5.41
N THR A 293 -0.13 -2.67 6.64
CA THR A 293 0.73 -2.96 7.81
C THR A 293 1.03 -4.45 7.89
N ILE A 294 -0.02 -5.29 7.73
CA ILE A 294 0.09 -6.74 7.59
C ILE A 294 -0.83 -7.14 6.43
N GLY A 295 -0.29 -7.78 5.39
CA GLY A 295 -1.10 -8.20 4.24
C GLY A 295 -2.24 -9.12 4.66
N LEU A 296 -1.90 -10.32 5.18
CA LEU A 296 -2.84 -11.27 5.77
C LEU A 296 -2.42 -11.58 7.20
N ARG A 297 -3.30 -11.31 8.16
CA ARG A 297 -3.18 -11.76 9.55
C ARG A 297 -4.10 -12.95 9.76
N ILE A 298 -3.53 -14.12 10.04
CA ILE A 298 -4.27 -15.38 10.16
C ILE A 298 -4.06 -15.91 11.57
N GLN A 299 -5.16 -16.15 12.28
CA GLN A 299 -5.14 -16.76 13.59
C GLN A 299 -5.78 -18.14 13.51
N SER A 300 -5.66 -18.96 14.55
CA SER A 300 -6.12 -20.33 14.61
C SER A 300 -7.39 -20.61 13.82
N ASN A 301 -7.28 -21.40 12.75
CA ASN A 301 -8.41 -21.80 11.94
C ASN A 301 -9.30 -22.78 12.71
N ASP A 302 -10.52 -23.01 12.23
CA ASP A 302 -11.48 -23.98 12.78
C ASP A 302 -11.18 -25.46 12.41
N GLY A 303 -10.02 -25.72 11.79
CA GLY A 303 -9.65 -27.04 11.23
C GLY A 303 -9.76 -27.09 9.71
N THR A 304 -10.35 -26.07 9.05
CA THR A 304 -10.32 -25.93 7.60
C THR A 304 -9.11 -25.07 7.17
N PRO A 305 -8.39 -25.42 6.10
CA PRO A 305 -7.27 -24.65 5.64
C PRO A 305 -7.70 -23.31 5.00
N THR A 306 -6.95 -22.26 5.30
CA THR A 306 -6.97 -21.06 4.46
C THR A 306 -6.23 -21.38 3.17
N THR A 307 -6.94 -21.37 2.05
CA THR A 307 -6.38 -21.65 0.73
C THR A 307 -5.95 -20.33 0.06
N ILE A 308 -4.67 -20.23 -0.31
CA ILE A 308 -4.11 -19.03 -0.95
C ILE A 308 -3.46 -19.45 -2.26
N LYS A 309 -4.05 -19.06 -3.41
CA LYS A 309 -3.56 -19.42 -4.73
C LYS A 309 -3.34 -18.17 -5.61
N ASN A 310 -2.30 -18.21 -6.43
CA ASN A 310 -2.04 -17.17 -7.43
C ASN A 310 -2.10 -15.75 -6.83
N THR A 311 -1.53 -15.56 -5.64
CA THR A 311 -1.71 -14.35 -4.83
C THR A 311 -0.38 -13.62 -4.66
N GLN A 312 -0.43 -12.31 -4.77
CA GLN A 312 0.72 -11.41 -4.65
C GLN A 312 0.54 -10.48 -3.45
N ILE A 313 1.57 -10.35 -2.61
CA ILE A 313 1.54 -9.50 -1.42
C ILE A 313 2.81 -8.64 -1.42
N TYR A 314 2.63 -7.32 -1.43
CA TYR A 314 3.72 -6.38 -1.61
C TYR A 314 3.72 -5.24 -0.60
N ASN A 315 4.92 -4.78 -0.24
CA ASN A 315 5.15 -3.55 0.53
C ASN A 315 4.36 -3.53 1.86
N SER A 316 4.53 -4.55 2.68
CA SER A 316 3.93 -4.62 4.01
C SER A 316 4.84 -3.97 5.05
N ALA A 317 4.32 -3.10 5.93
CA ALA A 317 5.16 -2.44 6.93
C ALA A 317 5.77 -3.42 7.93
N ASN A 318 5.05 -4.50 8.27
CA ASN A 318 5.51 -5.53 9.18
C ASN A 318 5.61 -6.90 8.50
N TYR A 319 4.48 -7.49 8.09
CA TYR A 319 4.42 -8.84 7.56
C TYR A 319 3.63 -8.92 6.26
N GLY A 320 4.10 -9.70 5.31
CA GLY A 320 3.27 -10.10 4.17
C GLY A 320 2.13 -11.01 4.62
N ILE A 321 2.46 -12.15 5.20
CA ILE A 321 1.54 -13.06 5.91
C ILE A 321 2.05 -13.25 7.33
N TYR A 322 1.18 -13.00 8.31
CA TYR A 322 1.44 -13.27 9.73
C TYR A 322 0.43 -14.29 10.23
N ALA A 323 0.88 -15.54 10.36
CA ALA A 323 0.06 -16.67 10.81
C ALA A 323 0.46 -17.09 12.23
N GLN A 324 -0.52 -17.17 13.12
CA GLN A 324 -0.39 -17.66 14.49
C GLN A 324 -1.27 -18.90 14.66
N THR A 325 -0.66 -20.08 14.85
CA THR A 325 -1.36 -21.36 14.91
C THR A 325 -2.27 -21.56 13.69
N GLY A 326 -1.81 -21.11 12.51
CA GLY A 326 -2.59 -21.12 11.27
C GLY A 326 -2.61 -22.52 10.64
N LEU A 327 -3.58 -22.72 9.75
CA LEU A 327 -3.64 -23.84 8.82
C LEU A 327 -3.74 -23.27 7.41
N ILE A 328 -2.64 -23.37 6.62
CA ILE A 328 -2.54 -22.73 5.31
C ILE A 328 -2.10 -23.72 4.24
N GLU A 329 -2.81 -23.70 3.11
CA GLU A 329 -2.40 -24.30 1.85
C GLU A 329 -2.15 -23.22 0.81
N GLY A 330 -0.88 -23.05 0.40
CA GLY A 330 -0.42 -21.99 -0.49
C GLY A 330 0.17 -22.53 -1.80
N GLU A 331 -0.27 -21.98 -2.93
CA GLU A 331 0.25 -22.29 -4.27
C GLU A 331 0.47 -21.00 -5.06
N ASN A 332 1.62 -20.88 -5.75
CA ASN A 332 1.95 -19.71 -6.57
C ASN A 332 1.82 -18.38 -5.80
N ILE A 333 2.26 -18.33 -4.56
CA ILE A 333 2.24 -17.09 -3.78
C ILE A 333 3.54 -16.33 -4.06
N VAL A 334 3.43 -15.03 -4.24
CA VAL A 334 4.57 -14.10 -4.29
C VAL A 334 4.46 -13.12 -3.14
N ILE A 335 5.50 -13.02 -2.32
CA ILE A 335 5.61 -11.98 -1.31
C ILE A 335 6.92 -11.20 -1.55
N ASN A 336 6.85 -9.88 -1.49
CA ASN A 336 8.03 -9.03 -1.59
C ASN A 336 7.92 -7.80 -0.69
N SER A 337 9.03 -7.41 -0.09
CA SER A 337 9.18 -6.17 0.70
C SER A 337 8.26 -6.11 1.93
N ALA A 338 8.68 -6.76 3.01
CA ALA A 338 8.04 -6.71 4.32
C ALA A 338 9.05 -6.31 5.40
N GLY A 339 8.66 -5.41 6.30
CA GLY A 339 9.58 -4.80 7.27
C GLY A 339 10.15 -5.76 8.31
N LEU A 340 9.42 -6.83 8.66
CA LEU A 340 9.84 -7.86 9.61
C LEU A 340 10.00 -9.23 8.93
N ALA A 341 8.93 -9.75 8.30
CA ALA A 341 9.04 -10.98 7.53
C ALA A 341 8.04 -11.03 6.37
N GLY A 342 8.46 -11.59 5.23
CA GLY A 342 7.56 -11.87 4.12
C GLY A 342 6.47 -12.83 4.56
N LEU A 343 6.83 -14.01 5.00
CA LEU A 343 5.96 -15.04 5.60
C LEU A 343 6.42 -15.33 7.02
N ALA A 344 5.55 -15.17 8.00
CA ALA A 344 5.77 -15.57 9.38
C ALA A 344 4.74 -16.62 9.79
N CYS A 345 5.19 -17.85 9.99
CA CYS A 345 4.45 -18.98 10.54
C CYS A 345 4.85 -19.13 12.01
N THR A 346 4.08 -18.57 12.93
CA THR A 346 4.45 -18.45 14.33
C THR A 346 3.48 -19.18 15.23
N PHE A 347 3.96 -19.52 16.43
CA PHE A 347 3.15 -20.14 17.46
C PHE A 347 2.52 -21.47 16.99
N GLY A 348 3.32 -22.31 16.32
CA GLY A 348 2.88 -23.62 15.80
C GLY A 348 1.96 -23.53 14.58
N GLY A 349 1.17 -24.59 14.36
CA GLY A 349 0.23 -24.66 13.25
C GLY A 349 0.60 -25.71 12.19
N SER A 350 -0.03 -25.62 11.00
CA SER A 350 0.21 -26.52 9.87
C SER A 350 0.23 -25.73 8.54
N TYR A 351 1.32 -25.84 7.81
CA TYR A 351 1.59 -25.02 6.63
C TYR A 351 2.11 -25.86 5.48
N GLN A 352 1.57 -25.65 4.29
CA GLN A 352 2.08 -26.25 3.06
C GLN A 352 2.14 -25.20 1.95
N PHE A 353 3.33 -25.02 1.37
CA PHE A 353 3.56 -24.06 0.29
C PHE A 353 4.19 -24.78 -0.90
N THR A 354 3.63 -24.58 -2.10
CA THR A 354 4.11 -25.20 -3.33
C THR A 354 4.29 -24.12 -4.41
N HIS A 355 5.45 -24.10 -5.04
CA HIS A 355 5.79 -23.13 -6.08
C HIS A 355 5.60 -21.67 -5.64
N CYS A 356 6.03 -21.31 -4.41
CA CYS A 356 5.95 -19.95 -3.89
C CYS A 356 7.29 -19.22 -4.00
N THR A 357 7.23 -17.92 -4.17
CA THR A 357 8.40 -17.01 -4.15
C THR A 357 8.26 -16.06 -2.97
N PHE A 358 9.01 -16.30 -1.93
CA PHE A 358 9.15 -15.44 -0.77
C PHE A 358 10.46 -14.67 -0.92
N ASN A 359 10.36 -13.42 -1.37
CA ASN A 359 11.50 -12.52 -1.49
C ASN A 359 11.32 -11.34 -0.55
N ASN A 360 12.33 -11.01 0.23
CA ASN A 360 12.24 -9.81 1.04
C ASN A 360 13.29 -8.78 0.62
N ASN A 361 12.88 -7.86 -0.23
CA ASN A 361 13.70 -6.78 -0.74
C ASN A 361 13.63 -5.53 0.17
N TRP A 362 13.60 -5.75 1.48
CA TRP A 362 13.59 -4.70 2.50
C TRP A 362 15.02 -4.40 2.95
N ASN A 363 15.39 -3.14 3.02
CA ASN A 363 16.74 -2.73 3.40
C ASN A 363 16.90 -2.62 4.93
N SER A 364 16.90 -3.76 5.61
CA SER A 364 17.11 -3.85 7.06
C SER A 364 17.76 -5.19 7.43
N SER A 365 18.58 -5.19 8.46
CA SER A 365 19.18 -6.42 9.02
C SER A 365 18.23 -7.21 9.94
N SER A 366 17.07 -6.64 10.26
CA SER A 366 16.09 -7.25 11.18
C SER A 366 14.94 -7.95 10.44
N GLN A 367 15.04 -8.13 9.12
CA GLN A 367 14.03 -8.73 8.28
C GLN A 367 14.44 -10.13 7.79
N VAL A 368 13.46 -10.96 7.45
CA VAL A 368 13.67 -12.24 6.76
C VAL A 368 12.56 -12.51 5.74
N ALA A 369 12.83 -13.32 4.71
CA ALA A 369 11.78 -13.73 3.77
C ALA A 369 10.79 -14.71 4.41
N VAL A 370 11.28 -15.68 5.19
CA VAL A 370 10.46 -16.70 5.87
C VAL A 370 10.92 -16.87 7.33
N SER A 371 9.97 -16.82 8.25
CA SER A 371 10.14 -17.11 9.67
C SER A 371 9.20 -18.23 10.09
N VAL A 372 9.71 -19.27 10.80
CA VAL A 372 8.92 -20.37 11.33
C VAL A 372 9.27 -20.62 12.78
N THR A 373 8.29 -20.54 13.69
CA THR A 373 8.48 -20.81 15.13
C THR A 373 7.29 -21.59 15.72
N ASN A 374 7.54 -22.35 16.78
CA ASN A 374 6.48 -23.00 17.56
C ASN A 374 6.09 -22.22 18.83
N TYR A 375 6.53 -20.97 18.95
CA TYR A 375 6.23 -20.08 20.06
C TYR A 375 5.97 -18.65 19.56
N ASN A 376 5.37 -17.83 20.42
CA ASN A 376 5.13 -16.41 20.12
C ASN A 376 6.29 -15.57 20.69
N LEU A 377 6.95 -14.79 19.85
CA LEU A 377 8.06 -13.92 20.21
C LEU A 377 7.67 -12.82 21.21
N GLU A 378 6.42 -12.40 21.20
CA GLU A 378 5.93 -11.26 22.00
C GLU A 378 5.35 -11.67 23.36
N LYS A 379 5.09 -12.97 23.60
CA LYS A 379 4.42 -13.46 24.82
C LYS A 379 5.15 -14.67 25.42
N THR A 380 5.24 -14.70 26.75
CA THR A 380 5.71 -15.84 27.53
C THR A 380 4.62 -16.91 27.65
N VAL A 381 4.07 -17.37 26.53
CA VAL A 381 3.05 -18.41 26.46
C VAL A 381 3.74 -19.74 26.16
N ASN A 382 3.18 -20.85 26.61
CA ASN A 382 3.66 -22.19 26.27
C ASN A 382 3.70 -22.37 24.75
N PRO A 383 4.73 -23.03 24.20
CA PRO A 383 4.81 -23.31 22.79
C PRO A 383 3.64 -24.22 22.33
N ILE A 384 3.25 -24.09 21.07
CA ILE A 384 2.22 -24.90 20.43
C ILE A 384 2.87 -25.71 19.30
N ASP A 385 2.38 -26.93 19.07
CA ASP A 385 2.90 -27.83 18.06
C ASP A 385 2.88 -27.19 16.67
N LEU A 386 4.04 -27.12 16.04
CA LEU A 386 4.18 -27.00 14.61
C LEU A 386 4.07 -28.41 14.03
N THR A 387 2.86 -28.80 13.60
CA THR A 387 2.59 -30.14 13.11
C THR A 387 3.14 -30.36 11.71
N ASN A 388 3.22 -29.30 10.91
CA ASN A 388 3.79 -29.30 9.57
C ASN A 388 4.21 -27.90 9.12
N ALA A 389 5.37 -27.77 8.46
CA ALA A 389 5.74 -26.60 7.67
C ALA A 389 6.52 -27.08 6.43
N THR A 390 5.80 -27.43 5.36
CA THR A 390 6.40 -28.01 4.16
C THR A 390 6.46 -26.98 3.03
N PHE A 391 7.64 -26.84 2.45
CA PHE A 391 7.93 -25.96 1.31
C PHE A 391 8.42 -26.80 0.13
N ASN A 392 7.67 -26.81 -1.00
CA ASN A 392 7.97 -27.57 -2.20
C ASN A 392 8.21 -26.63 -3.39
N ASN A 393 9.32 -26.79 -4.08
CA ASN A 393 9.68 -26.00 -5.26
C ASN A 393 9.63 -24.48 -5.02
N CYS A 394 10.05 -24.00 -3.84
CA CYS A 394 9.95 -22.59 -3.44
C CYS A 394 11.27 -21.85 -3.64
N ILE A 395 11.17 -20.52 -3.77
CA ILE A 395 12.28 -19.58 -3.66
C ILE A 395 12.13 -18.81 -2.34
N ILE A 396 13.20 -18.79 -1.52
CA ILE A 396 13.31 -18.01 -0.28
C ILE A 396 14.55 -17.14 -0.41
N TYR A 397 14.37 -15.87 -0.73
CA TYR A 397 15.46 -14.98 -1.12
C TYR A 397 15.19 -13.55 -0.60
N GLY A 398 16.18 -12.66 -0.74
CA GLY A 398 16.00 -11.26 -0.34
C GLY A 398 17.30 -10.47 -0.33
N SER A 399 17.24 -9.29 0.29
CA SER A 399 18.37 -8.36 0.36
C SER A 399 19.37 -8.70 1.46
N TYR A 400 18.96 -9.45 2.51
CA TYR A 400 19.81 -9.77 3.65
C TYR A 400 20.58 -11.08 3.46
N PHE A 401 21.51 -11.40 4.36
CA PHE A 401 22.37 -12.58 4.25
C PHE A 401 21.61 -13.89 4.53
N ASN A 402 20.70 -13.87 5.50
CA ASN A 402 19.91 -15.02 5.93
C ASN A 402 18.44 -14.70 5.78
N GLU A 403 17.78 -15.30 4.84
CA GLU A 403 16.36 -15.04 4.53
C GLU A 403 15.43 -16.13 5.05
N LEU A 404 15.96 -17.04 5.86
CA LEU A 404 15.21 -18.08 6.56
C LEU A 404 15.53 -18.03 8.05
N PHE A 405 14.51 -17.89 8.88
CA PHE A 405 14.58 -17.95 10.35
C PHE A 405 13.76 -19.14 10.87
N LEU A 406 14.44 -20.08 11.53
CA LEU A 406 13.85 -21.25 12.19
C LEU A 406 14.25 -21.26 13.64
N ASP A 407 13.29 -21.23 14.57
CA ASP A 407 13.57 -21.33 15.98
C ASP A 407 12.46 -22.05 16.75
N LYS A 408 12.81 -22.78 17.81
CA LYS A 408 11.89 -23.62 18.56
C LYS A 408 12.10 -23.60 20.05
N LYS A 409 11.02 -23.85 20.78
CA LYS A 409 11.03 -24.29 22.18
C LYS A 409 10.77 -25.79 22.23
N ALA A 410 11.56 -26.50 23.04
CA ALA A 410 11.58 -27.98 23.09
C ALA A 410 10.27 -28.62 23.60
N ALA A 411 9.39 -27.87 24.25
CA ALA A 411 8.18 -28.38 24.89
C ALA A 411 7.04 -28.70 23.90
N ALA A 412 7.22 -28.41 22.57
CA ALA A 412 6.23 -28.70 21.54
C ALA A 412 6.92 -29.19 20.26
N GLN A 413 6.15 -29.86 19.38
CA GLN A 413 6.64 -30.35 18.10
C GLN A 413 7.13 -29.19 17.22
N PHE A 414 8.12 -29.51 16.36
CA PHE A 414 8.65 -28.58 15.38
C PHE A 414 8.98 -29.32 14.08
N ASN A 415 7.94 -29.62 13.31
CA ASN A 415 8.03 -30.41 12.09
C ASN A 415 8.07 -29.50 10.87
N TYR A 416 9.20 -29.51 10.15
CA TYR A 416 9.35 -28.72 8.93
C TYR A 416 10.07 -29.51 7.84
N LYS A 417 9.86 -29.14 6.59
CA LYS A 417 10.55 -29.74 5.44
C LYS A 417 10.66 -28.78 4.25
N PHE A 418 11.83 -28.72 3.68
CA PHE A 418 12.10 -27.98 2.45
C PHE A 418 12.52 -28.97 1.35
N ASN A 419 11.74 -29.03 0.26
CA ASN A 419 11.97 -29.91 -0.87
C ASN A 419 12.21 -29.08 -2.13
N ASN A 420 13.37 -29.24 -2.76
CA ASN A 420 13.72 -28.54 -4.00
C ASN A 420 13.49 -27.02 -3.85
N CYS A 421 14.15 -26.40 -2.90
CA CYS A 421 14.04 -24.97 -2.64
C CYS A 421 15.36 -24.24 -2.94
N LEU A 422 15.26 -23.03 -3.48
CA LEU A 422 16.37 -22.09 -3.54
C LEU A 422 16.31 -21.19 -2.32
N ILE A 423 17.34 -21.21 -1.48
CA ILE A 423 17.38 -20.50 -0.21
C ILE A 423 18.62 -19.64 -0.11
N LYS A 424 18.44 -18.37 0.26
CA LYS A 424 19.55 -17.49 0.63
C LYS A 424 19.87 -17.63 2.11
N TYR A 425 21.04 -18.20 2.40
CA TYR A 425 21.56 -18.38 3.74
C TYR A 425 23.08 -18.45 3.69
N ASP A 426 23.76 -17.41 4.12
CA ASP A 426 25.20 -17.22 3.95
C ASP A 426 26.00 -17.36 5.25
N SER A 427 25.41 -17.89 6.29
CA SER A 427 26.11 -18.08 7.56
C SER A 427 26.67 -19.48 7.68
N ALA A 428 27.94 -19.60 8.01
CA ALA A 428 28.50 -20.83 8.55
C ALA A 428 27.90 -21.06 9.94
N THR A 429 27.14 -22.13 10.10
CA THR A 429 26.46 -22.44 11.37
C THR A 429 26.56 -23.91 11.70
N THR A 430 26.62 -24.20 12.99
CA THR A 430 26.47 -25.54 13.57
C THR A 430 25.07 -25.77 14.15
N ASP A 431 24.17 -24.77 14.03
CA ASP A 431 22.80 -24.89 14.46
C ASP A 431 22.09 -26.02 13.70
N PRO A 432 21.54 -27.02 14.41
CA PRO A 432 20.89 -28.18 13.79
C PRO A 432 19.71 -27.81 12.87
N ASN A 433 19.11 -26.64 13.04
CA ASN A 433 18.03 -26.19 12.18
C ASN A 433 18.51 -25.82 10.75
N TYR A 434 19.80 -25.64 10.49
CA TYR A 434 20.32 -25.17 9.19
C TYR A 434 21.34 -26.13 8.56
N LEU A 435 21.25 -27.42 8.86
CA LEU A 435 22.12 -28.44 8.28
C LEU A 435 21.63 -28.85 6.86
N PHE A 436 21.53 -27.90 5.96
CA PHE A 436 20.95 -28.05 4.60
C PHE A 436 21.50 -29.20 3.76
N LYS A 437 22.76 -29.62 4.00
CA LYS A 437 23.45 -30.66 3.22
C LYS A 437 23.44 -32.03 3.89
N THR A 438 23.28 -32.10 5.18
CA THR A 438 23.48 -33.33 5.97
C THR A 438 22.20 -33.82 6.64
N ASP A 439 21.22 -32.96 6.86
CA ASP A 439 19.92 -33.34 7.44
C ASP A 439 18.90 -33.67 6.31
N ALA A 440 18.91 -34.91 5.85
CA ALA A 440 17.98 -35.36 4.81
C ALA A 440 16.52 -35.48 5.32
N THR A 441 16.28 -35.42 6.63
CA THR A 441 14.94 -35.43 7.21
C THR A 441 14.20 -34.14 6.87
N HIS A 442 14.88 -33.00 7.03
CA HIS A 442 14.29 -31.67 6.85
C HIS A 442 14.58 -31.05 5.49
N TYR A 443 15.64 -31.49 4.78
CA TYR A 443 16.10 -30.83 3.56
C TYR A 443 16.31 -31.84 2.43
N SER A 444 15.74 -31.57 1.27
CA SER A 444 15.92 -32.38 0.06
C SER A 444 16.21 -31.48 -1.14
N ASN A 445 17.34 -31.68 -1.81
CA ASN A 445 17.75 -30.94 -3.02
C ASN A 445 17.73 -29.41 -2.86
N ILE A 446 18.34 -28.90 -1.80
CA ILE A 446 18.40 -27.45 -1.53
C ILE A 446 19.51 -26.80 -2.36
N ILE A 447 19.17 -25.69 -2.99
CA ILE A 447 20.10 -24.82 -3.74
C ILE A 447 20.36 -23.60 -2.84
N LEU A 448 21.62 -23.44 -2.40
CA LEU A 448 22.01 -22.32 -1.54
C LEU A 448 22.64 -21.21 -2.36
N ASN A 449 22.24 -19.97 -2.05
CA ASN A 449 22.90 -18.72 -2.47
C ASN A 449 23.03 -18.48 -3.97
N GLN A 450 22.40 -19.31 -4.82
CA GLN A 450 22.31 -18.99 -6.24
C GLN A 450 21.33 -17.84 -6.46
N SER A 451 21.71 -16.87 -7.28
CA SER A 451 20.83 -15.74 -7.57
C SER A 451 19.60 -16.19 -8.38
N PRO A 452 18.37 -15.87 -7.94
CA PRO A 452 17.19 -16.10 -8.77
C PRO A 452 17.12 -15.16 -9.97
N LYS A 453 17.96 -14.11 -10.03
CA LYS A 453 18.00 -13.12 -11.14
C LYS A 453 16.61 -12.61 -11.50
N PHE A 454 15.88 -12.12 -10.49
CA PHE A 454 14.59 -11.51 -10.73
C PHE A 454 14.68 -10.33 -11.70
N PHE A 455 13.70 -10.16 -12.55
CA PHE A 455 13.67 -9.08 -13.55
C PHE A 455 13.81 -7.70 -12.89
N ASN A 456 12.96 -7.38 -11.90
CA ASN A 456 13.05 -6.12 -11.14
C ASN A 456 12.38 -6.25 -9.76
N SER A 457 13.14 -6.67 -8.75
CA SER A 457 12.61 -6.83 -7.39
C SER A 457 12.16 -5.51 -6.75
N ASN A 458 12.76 -4.37 -7.14
CA ASN A 458 12.34 -3.04 -6.65
C ASN A 458 10.98 -2.59 -7.20
N ALA A 459 10.54 -3.20 -8.32
CA ALA A 459 9.23 -2.98 -8.91
C ALA A 459 8.26 -4.14 -8.65
N ASN A 460 8.56 -5.03 -7.70
CA ASN A 460 7.80 -6.25 -7.41
C ASN A 460 7.65 -7.22 -8.60
N GLN A 461 8.54 -7.14 -9.59
CA GLN A 461 8.56 -7.99 -10.78
C GLN A 461 9.55 -9.15 -10.57
N LEU A 462 9.09 -10.20 -9.90
CA LEU A 462 9.90 -11.35 -9.52
C LEU A 462 9.90 -12.46 -10.59
N TYR A 463 9.76 -12.08 -11.86
CA TYR A 463 9.92 -12.99 -12.99
C TYR A 463 11.35 -13.48 -13.09
N ILE A 464 11.53 -14.69 -13.60
CA ILE A 464 12.83 -15.29 -13.85
C ILE A 464 13.02 -15.63 -15.33
N ASP A 465 14.26 -15.73 -15.77
CA ASP A 465 14.64 -16.22 -17.09
C ASP A 465 15.42 -17.55 -17.01
N ASN A 466 15.89 -18.05 -18.13
CA ASN A 466 16.65 -19.29 -18.21
C ASN A 466 18.08 -19.18 -17.64
N THR A 467 18.54 -18.01 -17.23
CA THR A 467 19.83 -17.81 -16.55
C THR A 467 19.71 -17.80 -15.02
N SER A 468 18.48 -17.91 -14.51
CA SER A 468 18.18 -17.95 -13.09
C SER A 468 18.73 -19.21 -12.41
N GLY A 469 19.20 -19.08 -11.17
CA GLY A 469 19.52 -20.22 -10.32
C GLY A 469 18.33 -21.13 -10.00
N ALA A 470 17.10 -20.66 -10.27
CA ALA A 470 15.85 -21.40 -10.08
C ALA A 470 15.37 -22.16 -11.35
N PHE A 471 16.00 -21.89 -12.50
CA PHE A 471 15.58 -22.46 -13.78
C PHE A 471 15.73 -23.97 -13.81
N ALA A 472 14.65 -24.69 -14.14
CA ALA A 472 14.57 -26.16 -14.29
C ALA A 472 15.11 -26.95 -13.06
N LYS A 473 14.91 -26.42 -11.83
CA LYS A 473 15.41 -27.03 -10.58
C LYS A 473 14.30 -27.62 -9.71
N GLY A 474 13.06 -27.49 -10.11
CA GLY A 474 11.93 -28.05 -9.37
C GLY A 474 11.79 -29.55 -9.57
N ASN A 475 11.12 -30.18 -8.60
CA ASN A 475 10.77 -31.58 -8.66
C ASN A 475 9.40 -31.75 -9.33
N SER A 476 9.34 -32.56 -10.38
CA SER A 476 8.11 -32.83 -11.13
C SER A 476 7.00 -33.46 -10.28
N ALA A 477 7.35 -34.16 -9.19
CA ALA A 477 6.36 -34.73 -8.27
C ALA A 477 5.54 -33.66 -7.51
N TYR A 478 6.06 -32.45 -7.37
CA TYR A 478 5.38 -31.32 -6.76
C TYR A 478 4.91 -30.28 -7.78
N ALA A 479 5.00 -30.58 -9.07
CA ALA A 479 4.62 -29.63 -10.11
C ALA A 479 3.10 -29.39 -10.11
N ILE A 480 2.73 -28.10 -10.06
CA ILE A 480 1.38 -27.65 -10.37
C ILE A 480 1.33 -27.22 -11.85
N PRO A 481 0.24 -27.49 -12.58
CA PRO A 481 0.24 -27.33 -14.05
C PRO A 481 0.54 -25.92 -14.55
N LEU A 482 0.05 -24.91 -13.84
CA LEU A 482 0.12 -23.51 -14.24
C LEU A 482 0.90 -22.68 -13.22
N ASP A 483 1.65 -21.71 -13.70
CA ASP A 483 2.28 -20.69 -12.87
C ASP A 483 1.29 -19.57 -12.48
N LEU A 484 1.74 -18.58 -11.73
CA LEU A 484 0.94 -17.43 -11.29
C LEU A 484 0.32 -16.65 -12.46
N LEU A 485 1.00 -16.58 -13.60
CA LEU A 485 0.50 -15.94 -14.82
C LEU A 485 -0.31 -16.92 -15.70
N SER A 486 -0.63 -18.11 -15.20
CA SER A 486 -1.31 -19.18 -15.94
C SER A 486 -0.52 -19.67 -17.16
N LYS A 487 0.81 -19.57 -17.12
CA LYS A 487 1.70 -20.19 -18.09
C LYS A 487 1.89 -21.66 -17.71
N ILE A 488 1.85 -22.54 -18.71
CA ILE A 488 2.08 -23.97 -18.49
C ILE A 488 3.53 -24.18 -18.03
N ARG A 489 3.71 -24.92 -16.93
CA ARG A 489 5.05 -25.29 -16.45
C ARG A 489 5.65 -26.39 -17.30
N THR A 490 6.92 -26.20 -17.66
CA THR A 490 7.73 -27.27 -18.29
C THR A 490 8.19 -28.27 -17.23
N LEU A 491 8.67 -29.46 -17.64
CA LEU A 491 9.24 -30.46 -16.76
C LEU A 491 10.71 -30.69 -17.09
N PRO A 492 11.62 -30.65 -16.10
CA PRO A 492 11.39 -30.26 -14.71
C PRO A 492 10.97 -28.80 -14.60
N PRO A 493 10.07 -28.46 -13.62
CA PRO A 493 9.57 -27.09 -13.50
C PRO A 493 10.63 -26.17 -12.92
N ASP A 494 10.44 -24.86 -13.11
CA ASP A 494 11.22 -23.86 -12.40
C ASP A 494 10.78 -23.76 -10.93
N LEU A 495 11.68 -23.33 -10.06
CA LEU A 495 11.32 -23.01 -8.67
C LEU A 495 10.56 -21.68 -8.60
N GLY A 496 9.71 -21.55 -7.59
CA GLY A 496 8.96 -20.34 -7.32
C GLY A 496 7.64 -20.23 -8.10
N ALA A 497 7.02 -19.08 -8.00
CA ALA A 497 5.67 -18.81 -8.48
C ALA A 497 5.59 -18.62 -10.01
N TYR A 498 6.70 -18.37 -10.68
CA TYR A 498 6.75 -18.09 -12.11
C TYR A 498 7.51 -19.17 -12.88
N GLN A 499 6.99 -19.57 -14.05
CA GLN A 499 7.76 -20.25 -15.08
C GLN A 499 8.59 -19.22 -15.85
N ASN A 500 9.84 -19.54 -16.19
CA ASN A 500 10.75 -18.64 -16.86
C ASN A 500 10.16 -17.97 -18.12
N ALA A 501 10.56 -16.74 -18.35
CA ALA A 501 10.13 -15.94 -19.50
C ALA A 501 11.36 -15.22 -20.11
N VAL A 502 11.22 -14.82 -21.36
CA VAL A 502 12.17 -13.88 -21.98
C VAL A 502 11.83 -12.50 -21.46
N PHE A 503 12.80 -11.82 -20.89
CA PHE A 503 12.59 -10.45 -20.43
C PHE A 503 12.49 -9.49 -21.61
N PRO A 504 11.59 -8.49 -21.55
CA PRO A 504 11.59 -7.41 -22.52
C PRO A 504 12.95 -6.69 -22.49
N LYS A 505 13.44 -6.35 -23.67
CA LYS A 505 14.69 -5.62 -23.82
C LYS A 505 14.53 -4.15 -23.53
#